data_30b491b2cdacdc7f20697aeed573f261
#
_entry.id   30b491b2cdacdc7f20697aeed573f261
#
_cell.length_a   1.000
_cell.length_b   1.000
_cell.length_c   1.000
_cell.angle_alpha   90.00
_cell.angle_beta   90.00
_cell.angle_gamma   90.00
#
_symmetry.space_group_name_H-M   'P 1'
#
loop_
_entity.id
_entity.type
_entity.pdbx_description
1 polymer ?
#
loop_
_entity_poly.entity_id
_entity_poly.type
_entity_poly.pdbx_seq_one_letter_code
_entity_poly.pdbx_strand_id
1 'polypeptide(L)'
;MNRTKNGVLSTAAALLALGLAPGTAVAHGGSGHGGSDKGDDWRNNDDQRRLVRVLRHVTDDYRWLENAEADGYKKITECIDMPGVGAMGFHYAKQELIDDKTQARKPEVLVYMPDRNGRYRLVAAEFISTAKNRPSIAGLKFEDGPFPGSFALHAWVWRDNPDGMFAAFNPDLSCPK
;
A
#
# COMPACT_ATOMS: atom_id res chain seq x y z
N MET A 1 10.19 -55.66 -3.76
CA MET A 1 11.26 -54.65 -3.70
C MET A 1 10.96 -53.59 -4.72
N ASN A 2 10.31 -52.48 -4.32
CA ASN A 2 10.17 -51.27 -5.12
C ASN A 2 10.20 -50.06 -4.21
N ARG A 3 11.28 -49.30 -4.25
CA ARG A 3 11.47 -48.05 -3.52
C ARG A 3 10.82 -46.91 -4.34
N THR A 4 9.76 -46.32 -3.81
CA THR A 4 9.23 -45.05 -4.29
C THR A 4 10.02 -43.92 -3.64
N LYS A 5 10.68 -43.10 -4.47
CA LYS A 5 11.39 -41.89 -4.05
C LYS A 5 10.38 -40.73 -3.95
N ASN A 6 10.24 -40.19 -2.77
CA ASN A 6 9.51 -38.94 -2.55
C ASN A 6 10.38 -37.77 -3.02
N GLY A 7 9.96 -37.10 -4.07
CA GLY A 7 10.56 -35.85 -4.52
C GLY A 7 9.99 -34.68 -3.71
N VAL A 8 10.87 -33.99 -2.98
CA VAL A 8 10.59 -32.73 -2.31
C VAL A 8 10.63 -31.63 -3.38
N LEU A 9 9.47 -31.04 -3.71
CA LEU A 9 9.45 -29.80 -4.50
C LEU A 9 9.84 -28.62 -3.60
N SER A 10 11.03 -28.11 -3.88
CA SER A 10 11.53 -26.84 -3.32
C SER A 10 10.96 -25.71 -4.16
N THR A 11 10.04 -24.93 -3.60
CA THR A 11 9.56 -23.70 -4.24
C THR A 11 10.59 -22.62 -4.03
N ALA A 12 11.32 -22.29 -5.09
CA ALA A 12 12.22 -21.15 -5.12
C ALA A 12 11.41 -19.84 -5.15
N ALA A 13 11.60 -19.00 -4.13
CA ALA A 13 11.12 -17.63 -4.13
C ALA A 13 11.94 -16.82 -5.16
N ALA A 14 11.28 -16.34 -6.20
CA ALA A 14 11.89 -15.46 -7.18
C ALA A 14 11.93 -14.02 -6.63
N LEU A 15 13.13 -13.57 -6.29
CA LEU A 15 13.43 -12.15 -6.04
C LEU A 15 13.45 -11.43 -7.40
N LEU A 16 12.46 -10.57 -7.65
CA LEU A 16 12.50 -9.64 -8.77
C LEU A 16 13.38 -8.45 -8.40
N ALA A 17 14.56 -8.37 -9.02
CA ALA A 17 15.38 -7.16 -9.06
C ALA A 17 14.80 -6.21 -10.10
N LEU A 18 14.30 -5.04 -9.69
CA LEU A 18 13.94 -3.94 -10.61
C LEU A 18 15.22 -3.32 -11.14
N GLY A 19 15.45 -3.47 -12.45
CA GLY A 19 16.49 -2.77 -13.18
C GLY A 19 16.10 -1.30 -13.41
N LEU A 20 16.84 -0.35 -12.83
CA LEU A 20 16.77 1.07 -13.15
C LEU A 20 17.59 1.34 -14.43
N ALA A 21 16.93 1.83 -15.47
CA ALA A 21 17.60 2.47 -16.61
C ALA A 21 17.85 3.96 -16.33
N PRO A 22 19.03 4.53 -16.66
CA PRO A 22 19.29 5.95 -16.46
C PRO A 22 18.65 6.77 -17.58
N GLY A 23 17.62 7.53 -17.25
CA GLY A 23 17.05 8.54 -18.13
C GLY A 23 17.75 9.88 -17.96
N THR A 24 18.24 10.46 -19.05
CA THR A 24 18.90 11.75 -19.14
C THR A 24 17.98 12.91 -18.76
N ALA A 25 18.36 13.69 -17.77
CA ALA A 25 17.68 14.91 -17.35
C ALA A 25 17.98 16.04 -18.34
N VAL A 26 16.96 16.63 -18.93
CA VAL A 26 17.03 17.91 -19.64
C VAL A 26 16.60 19.02 -18.67
N ALA A 27 17.54 19.89 -18.31
CA ALA A 27 17.27 21.05 -17.46
C ALA A 27 16.61 22.16 -18.29
N HIS A 28 15.39 22.58 -17.89
CA HIS A 28 14.87 23.89 -18.24
C HIS A 28 14.70 24.72 -16.98
N GLY A 29 15.47 25.80 -16.92
CA GLY A 29 15.40 26.79 -15.87
C GLY A 29 14.13 27.61 -15.99
N GLY A 30 13.48 27.83 -14.84
CA GLY A 30 12.38 28.75 -14.66
C GLY A 30 12.26 29.07 -13.17
N SER A 31 12.70 30.30 -12.81
CA SER A 31 12.58 30.85 -11.45
C SER A 31 11.11 31.08 -11.13
N GLY A 32 10.59 30.38 -10.13
CA GLY A 32 9.29 30.62 -9.54
C GLY A 32 9.31 30.15 -8.09
N HIS A 33 9.41 31.09 -7.15
CA HIS A 33 9.19 30.85 -5.74
C HIS A 33 7.71 30.54 -5.54
N GLY A 34 7.38 29.27 -5.41
CA GLY A 34 6.10 28.77 -4.96
C GLY A 34 6.39 27.46 -4.23
N GLY A 35 6.43 27.51 -2.91
CA GLY A 35 6.41 26.32 -2.09
C GLY A 35 5.13 25.55 -2.44
N SER A 36 5.22 24.57 -3.30
CA SER A 36 4.13 23.65 -3.55
C SER A 36 4.12 22.65 -2.40
N ASP A 37 3.20 22.83 -1.48
CA ASP A 37 2.69 21.77 -0.61
C ASP A 37 2.18 20.63 -1.51
N LYS A 38 3.07 19.72 -1.89
CA LYS A 38 2.73 18.57 -2.72
C LYS A 38 1.86 17.52 -1.97
N GLY A 39 1.63 17.73 -0.66
CA GLY A 39 1.09 16.69 0.19
C GLY A 39 -0.42 16.64 0.36
N ASP A 40 -1.17 17.73 0.15
CA ASP A 40 -2.51 17.82 0.76
C ASP A 40 -3.65 18.33 -0.12
N ASP A 41 -3.56 18.17 -1.44
CA ASP A 41 -4.64 18.59 -2.36
C ASP A 41 -5.94 17.77 -2.21
N TRP A 42 -5.87 16.58 -1.56
CA TRP A 42 -7.04 15.76 -1.29
C TRP A 42 -8.10 16.47 -0.41
N ARG A 43 -7.69 17.40 0.47
CA ARG A 43 -8.62 18.18 1.31
C ARG A 43 -9.47 19.15 0.49
N ASN A 44 -9.01 19.53 -0.68
CA ASN A 44 -9.71 20.41 -1.62
C ASN A 44 -10.58 19.64 -2.62
N ASN A 45 -10.48 18.30 -2.67
CA ASN A 45 -11.25 17.44 -3.55
C ASN A 45 -12.37 16.71 -2.78
N ASP A 46 -13.62 16.99 -3.12
CA ASP A 46 -14.80 16.44 -2.43
C ASP A 46 -14.87 14.91 -2.48
N ASP A 47 -14.53 14.32 -3.62
CA ASP A 47 -14.57 12.86 -3.80
C ASP A 47 -13.48 12.18 -2.97
N GLN A 48 -12.28 12.76 -2.93
CA GLN A 48 -11.18 12.24 -2.13
C GLN A 48 -11.46 12.40 -0.62
N ARG A 49 -12.01 13.55 -0.19
CA ARG A 49 -12.48 13.72 1.20
C ARG A 49 -13.53 12.68 1.57
N ARG A 50 -14.46 12.39 0.65
CA ARG A 50 -15.48 11.37 0.85
C ARG A 50 -14.85 9.97 0.96
N LEU A 51 -13.89 9.64 0.09
CA LEU A 51 -13.15 8.38 0.14
C LEU A 51 -12.45 8.19 1.49
N VAL A 52 -11.71 9.20 1.95
CA VAL A 52 -11.01 9.18 3.25
C VAL A 52 -11.98 8.96 4.41
N ARG A 53 -13.14 9.66 4.42
CA ARG A 53 -14.17 9.44 5.46
C ARG A 53 -14.74 8.02 5.43
N VAL A 54 -15.00 7.49 4.24
CA VAL A 54 -15.50 6.11 4.09
C VAL A 54 -14.47 5.12 4.60
N LEU A 55 -13.19 5.26 4.18
CA LEU A 55 -12.12 4.38 4.63
C LEU A 55 -11.94 4.43 6.15
N ARG A 56 -11.89 5.61 6.75
CA ARG A 56 -11.81 5.75 8.22
C ARG A 56 -12.98 5.05 8.92
N HIS A 57 -14.20 5.20 8.40
CA HIS A 57 -15.37 4.57 8.99
C HIS A 57 -15.33 3.03 8.90
N VAL A 58 -14.97 2.47 7.74
CA VAL A 58 -14.99 1.01 7.55
C VAL A 58 -13.77 0.30 8.14
N THR A 59 -12.72 1.05 8.47
CA THR A 59 -11.49 0.49 9.05
C THR A 59 -11.29 0.87 10.53
N ASP A 60 -12.26 1.54 11.17
CA ASP A 60 -12.10 1.98 12.57
C ASP A 60 -11.88 0.83 13.54
N ASP A 61 -12.64 -0.25 13.41
CA ASP A 61 -12.48 -1.45 14.23
C ASP A 61 -11.13 -2.15 13.98
N TYR A 62 -10.60 -2.05 12.78
CA TYR A 62 -9.31 -2.63 12.38
C TYR A 62 -8.10 -1.82 12.84
N ARG A 63 -8.28 -0.72 13.55
CA ARG A 63 -7.17 -0.03 14.24
C ARG A 63 -6.45 -0.95 15.22
N TRP A 64 -7.11 -2.03 15.63
CA TRP A 64 -6.57 -3.13 16.38
C TRP A 64 -6.37 -4.33 15.44
N LEU A 65 -5.13 -4.82 15.34
CA LEU A 65 -4.79 -5.90 14.43
C LEU A 65 -5.65 -7.15 14.64
N GLU A 66 -5.94 -7.46 15.90
CA GLU A 66 -6.70 -8.65 16.29
C GLU A 66 -8.11 -8.68 15.65
N ASN A 67 -8.73 -7.52 15.47
CA ASN A 67 -10.03 -7.42 14.83
C ASN A 67 -9.93 -7.68 13.32
N ALA A 68 -8.86 -7.20 12.67
CA ALA A 68 -8.62 -7.46 11.26
C ALA A 68 -8.34 -8.95 11.02
N GLU A 69 -7.51 -9.58 11.86
CA GLU A 69 -7.22 -11.01 11.78
C GLU A 69 -8.47 -11.86 12.01
N ALA A 70 -9.32 -11.47 12.97
CA ALA A 70 -10.62 -12.15 13.23
C ALA A 70 -11.57 -12.04 12.04
N ASP A 71 -11.51 -10.94 11.25
CA ASP A 71 -12.30 -10.73 10.03
C ASP A 71 -11.62 -11.34 8.77
N GLY A 72 -10.50 -12.04 8.92
CA GLY A 72 -9.86 -12.82 7.85
C GLY A 72 -8.73 -12.13 7.12
N TYR A 73 -8.30 -10.93 7.54
CA TYR A 73 -7.05 -10.33 7.04
C TYR A 73 -5.86 -11.13 7.56
N LYS A 74 -4.92 -11.46 6.69
CA LYS A 74 -3.71 -12.23 7.03
C LYS A 74 -2.47 -11.51 6.56
N LYS A 75 -1.41 -11.57 7.36
CA LYS A 75 -0.10 -11.02 7.01
C LYS A 75 0.39 -11.64 5.70
N ILE A 76 0.76 -10.78 4.74
CA ILE A 76 1.26 -11.20 3.42
C ILE A 76 2.69 -10.71 3.15
N THR A 77 3.16 -9.69 3.88
CA THR A 77 4.54 -9.20 3.75
C THR A 77 5.19 -9.00 5.12
N GLU A 78 6.51 -9.05 5.16
CA GLU A 78 7.26 -8.38 6.20
C GLU A 78 7.18 -6.87 6.00
N CYS A 79 7.76 -6.08 6.92
CA CYS A 79 7.76 -4.64 6.77
C CYS A 79 8.51 -4.24 5.49
N ILE A 80 7.87 -3.45 4.65
CA ILE A 80 8.46 -2.95 3.40
C ILE A 80 8.98 -1.55 3.66
N ASP A 81 10.27 -1.32 3.38
CA ASP A 81 10.89 -0.01 3.36
C ASP A 81 11.81 0.17 2.15
N MET A 82 12.07 1.42 1.82
CA MET A 82 13.01 1.81 0.78
C MET A 82 13.97 2.86 1.33
N PRO A 83 15.28 2.56 1.40
CA PRO A 83 16.27 3.49 1.94
C PRO A 83 16.21 4.87 1.29
N GLY A 84 16.10 5.91 2.12
CA GLY A 84 16.02 7.31 1.66
C GLY A 84 14.63 7.75 1.15
N VAL A 85 13.66 6.85 1.10
CA VAL A 85 12.27 7.15 0.68
C VAL A 85 11.31 7.04 1.85
N GLY A 86 11.41 5.97 2.66
CA GLY A 86 10.53 5.72 3.79
C GLY A 86 10.00 4.30 3.82
N ALA A 87 8.97 4.05 4.61
CA ALA A 87 8.37 2.73 4.71
C ALA A 87 6.88 2.72 4.30
N MET A 88 6.43 1.57 3.84
CA MET A 88 5.01 1.23 3.70
C MET A 88 4.48 0.62 5.01
N GLY A 89 5.17 -0.39 5.55
CA GLY A 89 4.77 -1.15 6.73
C GLY A 89 4.52 -2.62 6.45
N PHE A 90 3.79 -3.27 7.37
CA PHE A 90 3.37 -4.67 7.28
C PHE A 90 1.99 -4.77 6.64
N HIS A 91 1.86 -5.52 5.55
CA HIS A 91 0.59 -5.66 4.82
C HIS A 91 -0.18 -6.90 5.28
N TYR A 92 -1.46 -6.71 5.53
CA TYR A 92 -2.42 -7.75 5.86
C TYR A 92 -3.52 -7.74 4.82
N ALA A 93 -3.68 -8.79 4.04
CA ALA A 93 -4.65 -8.89 2.97
C ALA A 93 -5.82 -9.80 3.32
N LYS A 94 -6.99 -9.43 2.84
CA LYS A 94 -8.17 -10.30 2.79
C LYS A 94 -8.30 -10.82 1.36
N GLN A 95 -7.74 -12.02 1.12
CA GLN A 95 -7.50 -12.57 -0.22
C GLN A 95 -8.75 -12.64 -1.09
N GLU A 96 -9.91 -12.92 -0.48
CA GLU A 96 -11.18 -12.98 -1.19
C GLU A 96 -11.69 -11.64 -1.73
N LEU A 97 -11.11 -10.52 -1.30
CA LEU A 97 -11.44 -9.19 -1.80
C LEU A 97 -10.60 -8.81 -3.03
N ILE A 98 -9.44 -9.47 -3.25
CA ILE A 98 -8.56 -9.17 -4.38
C ILE A 98 -9.19 -9.69 -5.66
N ASP A 99 -9.90 -8.80 -6.37
CA ASP A 99 -10.59 -9.09 -7.61
C ASP A 99 -10.45 -7.93 -8.63
N ASP A 100 -11.27 -7.90 -9.65
CA ASP A 100 -11.29 -6.83 -10.65
C ASP A 100 -12.14 -5.60 -10.26
N LYS A 101 -12.72 -5.60 -9.04
CA LYS A 101 -13.62 -4.54 -8.56
C LYS A 101 -12.92 -3.65 -7.56
N THR A 102 -13.09 -2.37 -7.68
CA THR A 102 -12.61 -1.39 -6.70
C THR A 102 -13.77 -0.87 -5.86
N GLN A 103 -13.77 -1.15 -4.56
CA GLN A 103 -14.87 -0.82 -3.65
C GLN A 103 -14.36 -0.01 -2.46
N ALA A 104 -14.73 1.26 -2.35
CA ALA A 104 -14.30 2.16 -1.26
C ALA A 104 -14.54 1.60 0.16
N ARG A 105 -15.53 0.72 0.33
CA ARG A 105 -15.91 0.14 1.63
C ARG A 105 -15.21 -1.17 1.96
N LYS A 106 -14.40 -1.70 1.04
CA LYS A 106 -13.78 -3.02 1.17
C LYS A 106 -12.33 -2.96 0.70
N PRO A 107 -11.45 -2.26 1.44
CA PRO A 107 -10.03 -2.27 1.10
C PRO A 107 -9.50 -3.70 1.18
N GLU A 108 -8.77 -4.11 0.17
CA GLU A 108 -8.21 -5.46 0.05
C GLU A 108 -7.08 -5.68 1.04
N VAL A 109 -6.38 -4.61 1.42
CA VAL A 109 -5.20 -4.67 2.31
C VAL A 109 -5.30 -3.59 3.39
N LEU A 110 -4.83 -3.96 4.58
CA LEU A 110 -4.62 -3.09 5.73
C LEU A 110 -3.13 -3.05 6.05
N VAL A 111 -2.59 -1.85 6.26
CA VAL A 111 -1.16 -1.66 6.52
C VAL A 111 -0.95 -1.27 7.97
N TYR A 112 -0.05 -1.99 8.65
CA TYR A 112 0.22 -1.80 10.06
C TYR A 112 1.67 -1.43 10.32
N MET A 113 1.87 -0.65 11.39
CA MET A 113 3.18 -0.37 11.98
C MET A 113 3.12 -0.58 13.50
N PRO A 114 4.20 -1.08 14.14
CA PRO A 114 4.25 -1.16 15.59
C PRO A 114 4.32 0.25 16.21
N ASP A 115 3.58 0.45 17.29
CA ASP A 115 3.72 1.62 18.15
C ASP A 115 4.97 1.47 19.06
N ARG A 116 5.23 2.46 19.91
CA ARG A 116 6.38 2.47 20.85
C ARG A 116 6.38 1.29 21.84
N ASN A 117 5.24 0.63 22.02
CA ASN A 117 5.08 -0.55 22.89
C ASN A 117 5.11 -1.86 22.09
N GLY A 118 5.45 -1.82 20.80
CA GLY A 118 5.48 -2.97 19.90
C GLY A 118 4.09 -3.45 19.44
N ARG A 119 3.01 -2.74 19.76
CA ARG A 119 1.65 -3.12 19.34
C ARG A 119 1.38 -2.60 17.93
N TYR A 120 0.90 -3.47 17.06
CA TYR A 120 0.54 -3.11 15.69
C TYR A 120 -0.64 -2.14 15.65
N ARG A 121 -0.49 -1.05 14.91
CA ARG A 121 -1.51 -0.03 14.69
C ARG A 121 -1.74 0.14 13.22
N LEU A 122 -3.00 0.21 12.81
CA LEU A 122 -3.36 0.53 11.45
C LEU A 122 -2.87 1.94 11.09
N VAL A 123 -2.14 2.06 9.99
CA VAL A 123 -1.62 3.34 9.49
C VAL A 123 -2.23 3.71 8.14
N ALA A 124 -2.46 2.72 7.27
CA ALA A 124 -3.04 2.94 5.95
C ALA A 124 -3.99 1.79 5.55
N ALA A 125 -4.88 2.07 4.62
CA ALA A 125 -5.58 1.08 3.83
C ALA A 125 -4.99 1.08 2.41
N GLU A 126 -5.02 -0.07 1.74
CA GLU A 126 -4.56 -0.20 0.37
C GLU A 126 -5.60 -0.95 -0.45
N PHE A 127 -5.84 -0.45 -1.66
CA PHE A 127 -6.61 -1.14 -2.67
C PHE A 127 -5.68 -1.94 -3.57
N ILE A 128 -6.03 -3.20 -3.85
CA ILE A 128 -5.37 -4.02 -4.86
C ILE A 128 -6.43 -4.54 -5.84
N SER A 129 -6.22 -4.28 -7.13
CA SER A 129 -7.14 -4.72 -8.18
C SER A 129 -6.43 -5.52 -9.26
N THR A 130 -7.09 -6.56 -9.74
CA THR A 130 -6.66 -7.39 -10.90
C THR A 130 -7.43 -7.04 -12.18
N ALA A 131 -8.06 -5.86 -12.24
CA ALA A 131 -8.78 -5.40 -13.41
C ALA A 131 -7.88 -5.37 -14.65
N LYS A 132 -8.45 -5.69 -15.83
CA LYS A 132 -7.72 -5.66 -17.10
C LYS A 132 -7.13 -4.27 -17.42
N ASN A 133 -7.86 -3.22 -17.09
CA ASN A 133 -7.45 -1.83 -17.28
C ASN A 133 -7.18 -1.20 -15.93
N ARG A 134 -6.19 -0.29 -15.87
CA ARG A 134 -5.84 0.45 -14.66
C ARG A 134 -7.08 1.15 -14.08
N PRO A 135 -7.50 0.79 -12.85
CA PRO A 135 -8.67 1.39 -12.25
C PRO A 135 -8.39 2.79 -11.69
N SER A 136 -9.48 3.46 -11.29
CA SER A 136 -9.41 4.70 -10.51
C SER A 136 -10.52 4.74 -9.49
N ILE A 137 -10.30 5.47 -8.39
CA ILE A 137 -11.30 5.74 -7.35
C ILE A 137 -11.18 7.20 -6.91
N ALA A 138 -12.27 7.92 -6.81
CA ALA A 138 -12.27 9.34 -6.44
C ALA A 138 -11.31 10.20 -7.30
N GLY A 139 -11.18 9.88 -8.59
CA GLY A 139 -10.25 10.56 -9.51
C GLY A 139 -8.78 10.14 -9.38
N LEU A 140 -8.44 9.29 -8.40
CA LEU A 140 -7.08 8.77 -8.19
C LEU A 140 -6.85 7.54 -9.05
N LYS A 141 -5.82 7.57 -9.89
CA LYS A 141 -5.39 6.40 -10.66
C LYS A 141 -4.51 5.51 -9.79
N PHE A 142 -4.71 4.20 -9.89
CA PHE A 142 -3.84 3.23 -9.24
C PHE A 142 -2.46 3.21 -9.91
N GLU A 143 -1.45 2.84 -9.14
CA GLU A 143 -0.10 2.53 -9.63
C GLU A 143 0.01 1.05 -10.01
N ASP A 144 1.17 0.61 -10.50
CA ASP A 144 1.43 -0.82 -10.70
C ASP A 144 1.48 -1.52 -9.34
N GLY A 145 0.80 -2.64 -9.24
CA GLY A 145 0.66 -3.38 -7.99
C GLY A 145 1.83 -4.34 -7.71
N PRO A 146 1.75 -5.07 -6.58
CA PRO A 146 2.84 -5.90 -6.10
C PRO A 146 3.11 -7.17 -6.93
N PHE A 147 2.24 -7.53 -7.86
CA PHE A 147 2.41 -8.69 -8.73
C PHE A 147 1.94 -8.39 -10.17
N PRO A 148 2.45 -9.13 -11.17
CA PRO A 148 2.12 -8.87 -12.58
C PRO A 148 0.62 -8.84 -12.84
N GLY A 149 0.15 -7.78 -13.50
CA GLY A 149 -1.27 -7.60 -13.85
C GLY A 149 -2.13 -7.06 -12.70
N SER A 150 -1.53 -6.65 -11.59
CA SER A 150 -2.24 -5.96 -10.51
C SER A 150 -1.95 -4.47 -10.50
N PHE A 151 -2.85 -3.73 -9.86
CA PHE A 151 -2.75 -2.30 -9.60
C PHE A 151 -3.00 -2.03 -8.12
N ALA A 152 -2.35 -1.02 -7.55
CA ALA A 152 -2.46 -0.67 -6.14
C ALA A 152 -2.66 0.82 -5.91
N LEU A 153 -3.31 1.18 -4.81
CA LEU A 153 -3.46 2.55 -4.32
C LEU A 153 -3.46 2.56 -2.79
N HIS A 154 -2.46 3.22 -2.20
CA HIS A 154 -2.41 3.46 -0.75
C HIS A 154 -3.28 4.63 -0.32
N ALA A 155 -3.76 4.59 0.93
CA ALA A 155 -4.47 5.68 1.57
C ALA A 155 -4.09 5.74 3.07
N TRP A 156 -3.29 6.74 3.45
CA TRP A 156 -2.75 6.95 4.81
C TRP A 156 -3.79 7.53 5.76
N VAL A 157 -4.89 6.84 5.93
CA VAL A 157 -6.08 7.37 6.64
C VAL A 157 -5.91 7.47 8.16
N TRP A 158 -4.92 6.78 8.75
CA TRP A 158 -4.66 6.74 10.18
C TRP A 158 -3.29 7.26 10.60
N ARG A 159 -2.47 7.65 9.63
CA ARG A 159 -1.15 8.25 9.85
C ARG A 159 -0.95 9.37 8.84
N ASP A 160 -0.46 10.51 9.31
CA ASP A 160 -0.07 11.58 8.39
C ASP A 160 1.12 11.13 7.54
N ASN A 161 1.12 11.54 6.27
CA ASN A 161 2.18 11.28 5.33
C ASN A 161 2.60 12.59 4.67
N PRO A 162 3.85 13.06 4.87
CA PRO A 162 4.34 14.31 4.29
C PRO A 162 4.31 14.33 2.76
N ASP A 163 4.47 13.17 2.12
CA ASP A 163 4.42 13.03 0.66
C ASP A 163 2.99 12.94 0.10
N GLY A 164 1.99 12.97 1.00
CA GLY A 164 0.57 13.00 0.64
C GLY A 164 -0.22 11.77 1.08
N MET A 165 -1.53 11.99 1.22
CA MET A 165 -2.50 10.98 1.68
C MET A 165 -2.46 9.68 0.86
N PHE A 166 -2.13 9.76 -0.43
CA PHE A 166 -2.19 8.63 -1.36
C PHE A 166 -0.83 8.22 -1.91
N ALA A 167 0.29 8.72 -1.33
CA ALA A 167 1.62 8.28 -1.72
C ALA A 167 1.89 6.84 -1.25
N ALA A 168 2.70 6.10 -2.01
CA ALA A 168 2.99 4.70 -1.69
C ALA A 168 3.82 4.54 -0.41
N PHE A 169 4.86 5.37 -0.23
CA PHE A 169 5.74 5.35 0.95
C PHE A 169 5.46 6.53 1.87
N ASN A 170 5.81 6.37 3.14
CA ASN A 170 5.77 7.44 4.12
C ASN A 170 7.18 7.69 4.66
N PRO A 171 7.77 8.88 4.40
CA PRO A 171 9.15 9.18 4.81
C PRO A 171 9.35 9.27 6.32
N ASP A 172 8.26 9.48 7.09
CA ASP A 172 8.29 9.52 8.55
C ASP A 172 8.27 8.14 9.20
N LEU A 173 8.25 7.08 8.39
CA LEU A 173 8.23 5.69 8.85
C LEU A 173 9.51 4.96 8.46
N SER A 174 9.90 4.01 9.31
CA SER A 174 10.97 3.05 9.05
C SER A 174 10.59 1.70 9.62
N CYS A 175 11.03 0.63 8.98
CA CYS A 175 10.81 -0.72 9.50
C CYS A 175 11.59 -0.95 10.81
N PRO A 176 11.03 -1.70 11.77
CA PRO A 176 11.75 -2.10 12.98
C PRO A 176 12.98 -2.91 12.60
N LYS A 177 14.07 -2.71 13.38
CA LYS A 177 15.33 -3.44 13.23
C LYS A 177 15.27 -4.79 13.94
#